data_9b2ccbec06aaaa78d1fcb9c11b851eea
#
_entry.id   9b2ccbec06aaaa78d1fcb9c11b851eea
#
_cell.length_a   1.000
_cell.length_b   1.000
_cell.length_c   1.000
_cell.angle_alpha   90.00
_cell.angle_beta   90.00
_cell.angle_gamma   90.00
#
_symmetry.space_group_name_H-M   'P 1'
#
loop_
_entity.id
_entity.type
_entity.pdbx_description
1 polymer ?
#
loop_
_entity_poly.entity_id
_entity_poly.type
_entity_poly.pdbx_seq_one_letter_code
_entity_poly.pdbx_strand_id
1 'polypeptide(L)'
;MSAWIEMISDENASSELKEILNLARTPHGTVDNVMRIHSLRPNTMKGHVTLYRAALHDESNKIPMWFQETISSYVSMLNKCDYSLANHWKNAVHLMGSEQDANKIEKALKAQHPENAFEGEQLAMLKYAGKLTLDPGNMIEKDVEKLRNEGIDDGKILELNQIVGYFNYVNR
;
A
#
# COMPACT_ATOMS: atom_id res chain seq x y z
N MET A 1 -7.38 13.68 -10.27
CA MET A 1 -6.19 14.11 -11.06
C MET A 1 -6.08 13.20 -12.28
N SER A 2 -5.74 13.73 -13.45
CA SER A 2 -5.40 12.95 -14.62
C SER A 2 -3.92 12.57 -14.56
N ALA A 3 -3.54 11.43 -15.16
CA ALA A 3 -2.14 11.08 -15.35
C ALA A 3 -1.46 12.09 -16.31
N TRP A 4 -0.14 12.19 -16.22
CA TRP A 4 0.64 13.03 -17.15
C TRP A 4 0.92 12.34 -18.49
N ILE A 5 0.61 11.06 -18.59
CA ILE A 5 0.70 10.28 -19.82
C ILE A 5 -0.70 9.81 -20.23
N GLU A 6 -0.84 9.37 -21.48
CA GLU A 6 -2.09 8.85 -22.01
C GLU A 6 -2.60 7.63 -21.22
N MET A 7 -3.90 7.57 -21.03
CA MET A 7 -4.63 6.40 -20.54
C MET A 7 -5.69 6.03 -21.59
N ILE A 8 -5.60 4.83 -22.14
CA ILE A 8 -6.55 4.34 -23.15
C ILE A 8 -7.90 4.09 -22.48
N SER A 9 -8.96 4.67 -23.04
CA SER A 9 -10.35 4.45 -22.58
C SER A 9 -10.85 3.06 -22.97
N ASP A 10 -11.92 2.59 -22.33
CA ASP A 10 -12.56 1.29 -22.65
C ASP A 10 -13.03 1.23 -24.10
N GLU A 11 -13.48 2.35 -24.67
CA GLU A 11 -13.97 2.44 -26.04
C GLU A 11 -12.82 2.23 -27.06
N ASN A 12 -11.64 2.77 -26.75
CA ASN A 12 -10.47 2.73 -27.62
C ASN A 12 -9.55 1.51 -27.33
N ALA A 13 -9.93 0.68 -26.36
CA ALA A 13 -9.13 -0.47 -25.97
C ALA A 13 -9.21 -1.59 -27.02
N SER A 14 -8.05 -2.19 -27.34
CA SER A 14 -7.98 -3.44 -28.09
C SER A 14 -8.67 -4.59 -27.33
N SER A 15 -8.95 -5.70 -28.02
CA SER A 15 -9.53 -6.90 -27.38
C SER A 15 -8.66 -7.39 -26.21
N GLU A 16 -7.34 -7.46 -26.40
CA GLU A 16 -6.37 -7.83 -25.37
C GLU A 16 -6.43 -6.88 -24.16
N LEU A 17 -6.43 -5.57 -24.40
CA LEU A 17 -6.50 -4.58 -23.33
C LEU A 17 -7.83 -4.67 -22.58
N LYS A 18 -8.97 -4.91 -23.26
CA LYS A 18 -10.28 -5.08 -22.63
C LYS A 18 -10.30 -6.28 -21.67
N GLU A 19 -9.69 -7.40 -22.04
CA GLU A 19 -9.56 -8.56 -21.16
C GLU A 19 -8.79 -8.21 -19.89
N ILE A 20 -7.68 -7.50 -20.03
CA ILE A 20 -6.85 -7.13 -18.88
C ILE A 20 -7.52 -6.04 -18.02
N LEU A 21 -8.19 -5.05 -18.62
CA LEU A 21 -9.00 -4.09 -17.89
C LEU A 21 -10.09 -4.77 -17.05
N ASN A 22 -10.70 -5.85 -17.58
CA ASN A 22 -11.70 -6.63 -16.83
C ASN A 22 -11.10 -7.28 -15.58
N LEU A 23 -9.85 -7.72 -15.61
CA LEU A 23 -9.17 -8.24 -14.41
C LEU A 23 -8.95 -7.15 -13.34
N ALA A 24 -8.78 -5.89 -13.75
CA ALA A 24 -8.51 -4.75 -12.88
C ALA A 24 -9.79 -4.03 -12.40
N ARG A 25 -10.99 -4.47 -12.83
CA ARG A 25 -12.24 -3.82 -12.43
C ARG A 25 -12.52 -4.02 -10.95
N THR A 26 -12.93 -2.92 -10.31
CA THR A 26 -13.49 -2.92 -8.97
C THR A 26 -14.86 -3.61 -8.94
N PRO A 27 -15.38 -3.97 -7.77
CA PRO A 27 -16.78 -4.47 -7.64
C PRO A 27 -17.83 -3.50 -8.21
N HIS A 28 -17.52 -2.21 -8.32
CA HIS A 28 -18.40 -1.18 -8.92
C HIS A 28 -18.24 -1.05 -10.43
N GLY A 29 -17.46 -1.92 -11.08
CA GLY A 29 -17.26 -1.92 -12.52
C GLY A 29 -16.29 -0.87 -13.07
N THR A 30 -15.63 -0.10 -12.21
CA THR A 30 -14.63 0.91 -12.60
C THR A 30 -13.22 0.33 -12.60
N VAL A 31 -12.30 0.97 -13.31
CA VAL A 31 -10.86 0.67 -13.25
C VAL A 31 -10.17 1.89 -12.68
N ASP A 32 -9.51 1.73 -11.54
CA ASP A 32 -8.78 2.81 -10.88
C ASP A 32 -7.64 3.35 -11.76
N ASN A 33 -7.36 4.64 -11.65
CA ASN A 33 -6.34 5.28 -12.49
C ASN A 33 -4.95 4.67 -12.30
N VAL A 34 -4.61 4.21 -11.10
CA VAL A 34 -3.36 3.50 -10.81
C VAL A 34 -3.22 2.20 -11.62
N MET A 35 -4.32 1.57 -12.00
CA MET A 35 -4.34 0.41 -12.90
C MET A 35 -4.40 0.87 -14.36
N ARG A 36 -5.27 1.83 -14.68
CA ARG A 36 -5.50 2.30 -16.06
C ARG A 36 -4.27 2.95 -16.69
N ILE A 37 -3.37 3.54 -15.90
CA ILE A 37 -2.12 4.12 -16.42
C ILE A 37 -1.25 3.08 -17.16
N HIS A 38 -1.42 1.80 -16.84
CA HIS A 38 -0.75 0.69 -17.52
C HIS A 38 -1.39 0.31 -18.88
N SER A 39 -2.44 1.02 -19.33
CA SER A 39 -3.14 0.68 -20.58
C SER A 39 -2.24 0.68 -21.81
N LEU A 40 -1.16 1.49 -21.82
CA LEU A 40 -0.15 1.49 -22.87
C LEU A 40 0.78 0.26 -22.85
N ARG A 41 0.76 -0.53 -21.78
CA ARG A 41 1.56 -1.74 -21.56
C ARG A 41 0.72 -2.81 -20.85
N PRO A 42 -0.25 -3.44 -21.52
CA PRO A 42 -1.24 -4.31 -20.88
C PRO A 42 -0.66 -5.42 -19.99
N ASN A 43 0.47 -6.02 -20.41
CA ASN A 43 1.13 -7.05 -19.61
C ASN A 43 1.63 -6.54 -18.26
N THR A 44 2.03 -5.26 -18.15
CA THR A 44 2.41 -4.68 -16.86
C THR A 44 1.18 -4.47 -15.97
N MET A 45 0.02 -4.16 -16.52
CA MET A 45 -1.24 -4.12 -15.77
C MET A 45 -1.58 -5.49 -15.18
N LYS A 46 -1.47 -6.56 -15.97
CA LYS A 46 -1.69 -7.92 -15.50
C LYS A 46 -0.78 -8.29 -14.32
N GLY A 47 0.52 -7.98 -14.45
CA GLY A 47 1.48 -8.18 -13.36
C GLY A 47 1.14 -7.36 -12.11
N HIS A 48 0.76 -6.09 -12.30
CA HIS A 48 0.36 -5.20 -11.22
C HIS A 48 -0.88 -5.74 -10.46
N VAL A 49 -1.95 -6.11 -11.17
CA VAL A 49 -3.16 -6.68 -10.55
C VAL A 49 -2.83 -7.93 -9.75
N THR A 50 -1.97 -8.81 -10.29
CA THR A 50 -1.57 -10.04 -9.61
C THR A 50 -0.80 -9.73 -8.32
N LEU A 51 0.18 -8.82 -8.39
CA LEU A 51 0.96 -8.39 -7.22
C LEU A 51 0.07 -7.71 -6.16
N TYR A 52 -0.82 -6.81 -6.59
CA TYR A 52 -1.76 -6.12 -5.71
C TYR A 52 -2.61 -7.10 -4.89
N ARG A 53 -3.21 -8.08 -5.59
CA ARG A 53 -4.05 -9.08 -4.92
C ARG A 53 -3.25 -9.97 -3.99
N ALA A 54 -2.06 -10.41 -4.41
CA ALA A 54 -1.23 -11.27 -3.59
C ALA A 54 -0.68 -10.54 -2.34
N ALA A 55 -0.27 -9.28 -2.47
CA ALA A 55 0.33 -8.53 -1.36
C ALA A 55 -0.70 -8.03 -0.34
N LEU A 56 -1.92 -7.65 -0.78
CA LEU A 56 -2.88 -6.94 0.08
C LEU A 56 -4.19 -7.68 0.33
N HIS A 57 -4.53 -8.66 -0.50
CA HIS A 57 -5.85 -9.29 -0.46
C HIS A 57 -5.79 -10.82 -0.41
N ASP A 58 -4.64 -11.39 -0.12
CA ASP A 58 -4.54 -12.83 0.09
C ASP A 58 -5.07 -13.22 1.47
N GLU A 59 -5.89 -14.28 1.51
CA GLU A 59 -6.52 -14.77 2.75
C GLU A 59 -5.50 -15.28 3.77
N SER A 60 -4.28 -15.60 3.34
CA SER A 60 -3.20 -16.05 4.21
C SER A 60 -2.47 -14.91 4.93
N ASN A 61 -2.72 -13.64 4.55
CA ASN A 61 -2.12 -12.48 5.19
C ASN A 61 -2.42 -12.45 6.70
N LYS A 62 -1.40 -12.13 7.49
CA LYS A 62 -1.45 -12.12 8.96
C LYS A 62 -1.59 -10.71 9.53
N ILE A 63 -1.16 -9.68 8.79
CA ILE A 63 -1.34 -8.29 9.20
C ILE A 63 -2.82 -7.92 9.01
N PRO A 64 -3.52 -7.46 10.05
CA PRO A 64 -4.93 -7.09 9.94
C PRO A 64 -5.15 -6.02 8.86
N MET A 65 -6.22 -6.13 8.07
CA MET A 65 -6.49 -5.27 6.89
C MET A 65 -6.44 -3.77 7.26
N TRP A 66 -7.04 -3.37 8.39
CA TRP A 66 -6.99 -1.98 8.83
C TRP A 66 -5.55 -1.48 9.02
N PHE A 67 -4.65 -2.36 9.49
CA PHE A 67 -3.26 -2.00 9.72
C PHE A 67 -2.43 -2.06 8.43
N GLN A 68 -2.76 -2.97 7.49
CA GLN A 68 -2.19 -2.94 6.14
C GLN A 68 -2.50 -1.59 5.45
N GLU A 69 -3.75 -1.13 5.53
CA GLU A 69 -4.18 0.16 5.01
C GLU A 69 -3.50 1.35 5.74
N THR A 70 -3.22 1.19 7.03
CA THR A 70 -2.47 2.18 7.82
C THR A 70 -1.00 2.26 7.36
N ILE A 71 -0.32 1.12 7.18
CA ILE A 71 1.05 1.05 6.64
C ILE A 71 1.09 1.67 5.24
N SER A 72 0.14 1.29 4.39
CA SER A 72 -0.03 1.80 3.03
C SER A 72 -0.14 3.33 2.99
N SER A 73 -0.97 3.86 3.89
CA SER A 73 -1.15 5.30 4.06
C SER A 73 0.12 5.99 4.55
N TYR A 74 0.82 5.36 5.51
CA TYR A 74 2.06 5.92 6.04
C TYR A 74 3.16 6.00 4.97
N VAL A 75 3.36 4.93 4.20
CA VAL A 75 4.28 4.93 3.05
C VAL A 75 3.89 6.02 2.04
N SER A 76 2.59 6.19 1.78
CA SER A 76 2.10 7.22 0.87
C SER A 76 2.30 8.64 1.38
N MET A 77 2.17 8.86 2.71
CA MET A 77 2.53 10.14 3.37
C MET A 77 4.01 10.46 3.18
N LEU A 78 4.90 9.49 3.44
CA LEU A 78 6.34 9.64 3.31
C LEU A 78 6.76 9.93 1.87
N ASN A 79 6.11 9.29 0.90
CA ASN A 79 6.32 9.50 -0.54
C ASN A 79 5.61 10.77 -1.07
N LYS A 80 4.82 11.47 -0.24
CA LYS A 80 4.01 12.65 -0.63
C LYS A 80 3.05 12.35 -1.79
N CYS A 81 2.46 11.16 -1.80
CA CYS A 81 1.50 10.72 -2.81
C CYS A 81 0.07 10.91 -2.30
N ASP A 82 -0.50 12.11 -2.49
CA ASP A 82 -1.83 12.47 -1.99
C ASP A 82 -2.93 11.58 -2.58
N TYR A 83 -2.78 11.13 -3.83
CA TYR A 83 -3.74 10.25 -4.48
C TYR A 83 -3.88 8.90 -3.74
N SER A 84 -2.76 8.26 -3.47
CA SER A 84 -2.73 6.98 -2.75
C SER A 84 -3.18 7.16 -1.29
N LEU A 85 -2.68 8.21 -0.63
CA LEU A 85 -3.05 8.54 0.74
C LEU A 85 -4.57 8.69 0.89
N ALA A 86 -5.23 9.46 0.02
CA ALA A 86 -6.66 9.72 0.10
C ALA A 86 -7.50 8.43 0.01
N ASN A 87 -7.09 7.48 -0.83
CA ASN A 87 -7.78 6.22 -1.00
C ASN A 87 -7.57 5.28 0.19
N HIS A 88 -6.31 5.03 0.56
CA HIS A 88 -5.97 4.04 1.58
C HIS A 88 -6.29 4.53 3.01
N TRP A 89 -6.14 5.82 3.29
CA TRP A 89 -6.51 6.36 4.59
C TRP A 89 -8.02 6.27 4.84
N LYS A 90 -8.84 6.54 3.82
CA LYS A 90 -10.29 6.36 3.93
C LYS A 90 -10.67 4.92 4.27
N ASN A 91 -10.00 3.94 3.66
CA ASN A 91 -10.22 2.54 3.96
C ASN A 91 -9.77 2.19 5.39
N ALA A 92 -8.59 2.68 5.80
CA ALA A 92 -8.09 2.48 7.16
C ALA A 92 -9.08 3.00 8.21
N VAL A 93 -9.58 4.23 8.05
CA VAL A 93 -10.59 4.84 8.95
C VAL A 93 -11.86 4.01 9.01
N HIS A 94 -12.37 3.58 7.85
CA HIS A 94 -13.57 2.74 7.77
C HIS A 94 -13.38 1.42 8.52
N LEU A 95 -12.23 0.76 8.34
CA LEU A 95 -11.94 -0.52 8.97
C LEU A 95 -11.63 -0.41 10.46
N MET A 96 -11.09 0.72 10.93
CA MET A 96 -10.88 1.00 12.36
C MET A 96 -12.22 1.20 13.10
N GLY A 97 -13.23 1.76 12.45
CA GLY A 97 -14.54 2.03 13.05
C GLY A 97 -14.54 3.12 14.15
N SER A 98 -13.44 3.87 14.31
CA SER A 98 -13.29 4.91 15.32
C SER A 98 -12.60 6.14 14.70
N GLU A 99 -13.35 7.21 14.50
CA GLU A 99 -12.80 8.48 14.00
C GLU A 99 -11.80 9.11 14.99
N GLN A 100 -12.03 8.94 16.29
CA GLN A 100 -11.14 9.50 17.31
C GLN A 100 -9.75 8.85 17.24
N ASP A 101 -9.70 7.51 17.13
CA ASP A 101 -8.44 6.77 17.01
C ASP A 101 -7.77 7.09 15.68
N ALA A 102 -8.53 7.13 14.58
CA ALA A 102 -8.02 7.51 13.26
C ALA A 102 -7.36 8.91 13.28
N ASN A 103 -7.99 9.91 13.89
CA ASN A 103 -7.43 11.25 14.01
C ASN A 103 -6.12 11.29 14.81
N LYS A 104 -6.04 10.52 15.91
CA LYS A 104 -4.81 10.39 16.71
C LYS A 104 -3.69 9.75 15.89
N ILE A 105 -4.00 8.68 15.18
CA ILE A 105 -3.06 7.93 14.33
C ILE A 105 -2.58 8.83 13.18
N GLU A 106 -3.49 9.50 12.48
CA GLU A 106 -3.14 10.37 11.37
C GLU A 106 -2.17 11.48 11.79
N LYS A 107 -2.43 12.11 12.93
CA LYS A 107 -1.56 13.14 13.49
C LYS A 107 -0.16 12.60 13.78
N ALA A 108 -0.05 11.42 14.38
CA ALA A 108 1.21 10.78 14.70
C ALA A 108 2.01 10.42 13.42
N LEU A 109 1.34 9.85 12.41
CA LEU A 109 1.98 9.46 11.17
C LEU A 109 2.41 10.66 10.32
N LYS A 110 1.59 11.72 10.23
CA LYS A 110 1.96 12.98 9.56
C LYS A 110 3.15 13.66 10.20
N ALA A 111 3.27 13.56 11.52
CA ALA A 111 4.43 14.08 12.26
C ALA A 111 5.67 13.17 12.16
N GLN A 112 5.57 12.00 11.53
CA GLN A 112 6.60 10.95 11.48
C GLN A 112 7.03 10.44 12.87
N HIS A 113 6.10 10.49 13.83
CA HIS A 113 6.25 10.02 15.20
C HIS A 113 5.19 8.92 15.52
N PRO A 114 5.28 7.73 14.87
CA PRO A 114 4.30 6.67 15.07
C PRO A 114 4.21 6.23 16.55
N GLU A 115 5.25 6.40 17.35
CA GLU A 115 5.28 6.12 18.79
C GLU A 115 4.26 6.92 19.62
N ASN A 116 3.70 8.00 19.06
CA ASN A 116 2.64 8.76 19.71
C ASN A 116 1.26 8.09 19.64
N ALA A 117 1.14 7.03 18.81
CA ALA A 117 -0.12 6.32 18.61
C ALA A 117 0.00 4.80 18.65
N PHE A 118 1.20 4.24 18.53
CA PHE A 118 1.45 2.81 18.47
C PHE A 118 2.55 2.37 19.41
N GLU A 119 2.50 1.12 19.82
CA GLU A 119 3.51 0.44 20.64
C GLU A 119 3.75 -0.99 20.13
N GLY A 120 4.75 -1.68 20.69
CA GLY A 120 5.06 -3.08 20.40
C GLY A 120 5.21 -3.38 18.92
N GLU A 121 4.61 -4.47 18.47
CA GLU A 121 4.68 -5.00 17.11
C GLU A 121 4.29 -3.96 16.04
N GLN A 122 3.20 -3.23 16.26
CA GLN A 122 2.71 -2.24 15.30
C GLN A 122 3.69 -1.07 15.13
N LEU A 123 4.25 -0.58 16.24
CA LEU A 123 5.27 0.46 16.20
C LEU A 123 6.54 0.00 15.48
N ALA A 124 6.99 -1.21 15.75
CA ALA A 124 8.15 -1.80 15.08
C ALA A 124 7.95 -1.89 13.56
N MET A 125 6.78 -2.34 13.12
CA MET A 125 6.41 -2.41 11.70
C MET A 125 6.40 -1.02 11.04
N LEU A 126 5.84 0.00 11.68
CA LEU A 126 5.80 1.35 11.14
C LEU A 126 7.21 1.98 11.08
N LYS A 127 8.06 1.74 12.08
CA LYS A 127 9.46 2.20 12.05
C LYS A 127 10.24 1.51 10.92
N TYR A 128 10.03 0.21 10.72
CA TYR A 128 10.61 -0.53 9.60
C TYR A 128 10.14 0.03 8.27
N ALA A 129 8.81 0.21 8.11
CA ALA A 129 8.21 0.77 6.89
C ALA A 129 8.75 2.17 6.57
N GLY A 130 8.89 3.01 7.59
CA GLY A 130 9.47 4.36 7.44
C GLY A 130 10.92 4.32 6.96
N LYS A 131 11.76 3.51 7.58
CA LYS A 131 13.16 3.37 7.17
C LYS A 131 13.30 2.78 5.78
N LEU A 132 12.57 1.69 5.48
CA LEU A 132 12.60 1.05 4.16
C LEU A 132 12.12 2.01 3.04
N THR A 133 11.22 2.93 3.36
CA THR A 133 10.72 3.93 2.39
C THR A 133 11.70 5.05 2.16
N LEU A 134 12.28 5.61 3.22
CA LEU A 134 13.09 6.84 3.15
C LEU A 134 14.58 6.56 2.94
N ASP A 135 15.07 5.40 3.37
CA ASP A 135 16.49 5.07 3.39
C ASP A 135 16.76 3.57 3.10
N PRO A 136 16.24 3.05 1.96
CA PRO A 136 16.34 1.62 1.64
C PRO A 136 17.78 1.13 1.50
N GLY A 137 18.71 2.00 1.10
CA GLY A 137 20.12 1.66 0.92
C GLY A 137 20.88 1.37 2.23
N ASN A 138 20.35 1.81 3.36
CA ASN A 138 20.92 1.63 4.69
C ASN A 138 20.14 0.62 5.56
N MET A 139 19.27 -0.20 4.93
CA MET A 139 18.66 -1.34 5.63
C MET A 139 19.73 -2.37 5.97
N ILE A 140 19.71 -2.87 7.21
CA ILE A 140 20.64 -3.87 7.73
C ILE A 140 19.88 -4.98 8.45
N GLU A 141 20.51 -6.13 8.64
CA GLU A 141 19.92 -7.28 9.33
C GLU A 141 19.30 -6.91 10.69
N LYS A 142 19.94 -6.01 11.44
CA LYS A 142 19.45 -5.53 12.73
C LYS A 142 18.05 -4.88 12.64
N ASP A 143 17.65 -4.36 11.49
CA ASP A 143 16.30 -3.79 11.33
C ASP A 143 15.25 -4.90 11.26
N VAL A 144 15.60 -6.06 10.72
CA VAL A 144 14.78 -7.28 10.74
C VAL A 144 14.78 -7.92 12.15
N GLU A 145 15.93 -7.93 12.82
CA GLU A 145 16.04 -8.45 14.20
C GLU A 145 15.11 -7.68 15.18
N LYS A 146 14.95 -6.36 14.99
CA LYS A 146 14.02 -5.56 15.80
C LYS A 146 12.57 -6.05 15.64
N LEU A 147 12.15 -6.46 14.44
CA LEU A 147 10.83 -7.02 14.20
C LEU A 147 10.69 -8.39 14.90
N ARG A 148 11.69 -9.25 14.79
CA ARG A 148 11.71 -10.56 15.47
C ARG A 148 11.65 -10.44 17.00
N ASN A 149 12.31 -9.43 17.56
CA ASN A 149 12.28 -9.17 19.01
C ASN A 149 10.90 -8.77 19.53
N GLU A 150 10.04 -8.23 18.65
CA GLU A 150 8.62 -7.96 18.94
C GLU A 150 7.71 -9.19 18.65
N GLY A 151 8.29 -10.36 18.36
CA GLY A 151 7.54 -11.59 18.10
C GLY A 151 7.02 -11.76 16.68
N ILE A 152 7.47 -10.93 15.73
CA ILE A 152 7.04 -10.99 14.34
C ILE A 152 7.84 -12.07 13.63
N ASP A 153 7.17 -13.07 13.06
CA ASP A 153 7.79 -14.15 12.30
C ASP A 153 8.23 -13.70 10.89
N ASP A 154 9.09 -14.50 10.25
CA ASP A 154 9.66 -14.18 8.95
C ASP A 154 8.59 -14.07 7.83
N GLY A 155 7.49 -14.82 7.94
CA GLY A 155 6.37 -14.73 6.99
C GLY A 155 5.70 -13.35 7.05
N LYS A 156 5.43 -12.88 8.27
CA LYS A 156 4.82 -11.56 8.52
C LYS A 156 5.81 -10.42 8.22
N ILE A 157 7.12 -10.64 8.41
CA ILE A 157 8.15 -9.69 7.97
C ILE A 157 8.16 -9.57 6.45
N LEU A 158 8.06 -10.68 5.72
CA LEU A 158 7.98 -10.68 4.27
C LEU A 158 6.71 -9.97 3.79
N GLU A 159 5.56 -10.24 4.41
CA GLU A 159 4.28 -9.57 4.12
C GLU A 159 4.42 -8.05 4.28
N LEU A 160 4.96 -7.58 5.42
CA LEU A 160 5.24 -6.17 5.66
C LEU A 160 6.14 -5.56 4.58
N ASN A 161 7.24 -6.25 4.24
CA ASN A 161 8.18 -5.80 3.21
C ASN A 161 7.51 -5.67 1.84
N GLN A 162 6.65 -6.63 1.49
CA GLN A 162 5.90 -6.62 0.22
C GLN A 162 4.90 -5.47 0.17
N ILE A 163 4.17 -5.20 1.26
CA ILE A 163 3.25 -4.05 1.35
C ILE A 163 4.03 -2.74 1.13
N VAL A 164 5.13 -2.55 1.87
CA VAL A 164 5.96 -1.34 1.74
C VAL A 164 6.56 -1.22 0.34
N GLY A 165 7.09 -2.30 -0.21
CA GLY A 165 7.64 -2.35 -1.56
C GLY A 165 6.59 -2.02 -2.63
N TYR A 166 5.39 -2.58 -2.51
CA TYR A 166 4.27 -2.30 -3.40
C TYR A 166 3.90 -0.80 -3.38
N PHE A 167 3.72 -0.20 -2.19
CA PHE A 167 3.39 1.22 -2.12
C PHE A 167 4.52 2.13 -2.57
N ASN A 168 5.76 1.74 -2.37
CA ASN A 168 6.90 2.44 -2.97
C ASN A 168 6.92 2.34 -4.51
N TYR A 169 6.41 1.26 -5.09
CA TYR A 169 6.24 1.12 -6.54
C TYR A 169 5.10 2.00 -7.07
N VAL A 170 3.89 1.89 -6.50
CA VAL A 170 2.70 2.56 -7.06
C VAL A 170 2.64 4.07 -6.78
N ASN A 171 3.40 4.56 -5.82
CA ASN A 171 3.48 5.99 -5.50
C ASN A 171 4.43 6.76 -6.44
N ARG A 172 5.13 6.08 -7.32
CA ARG A 172 6.06 6.65 -8.32
C ARG A 172 5.50 6.57 -9.72
#